data_7ebc808a0158f5541436dc08ba530d4e
#
_entry.id   7ebc808a0158f5541436dc08ba530d4e
#
_cell.length_a   1.000
_cell.length_b   1.000
_cell.length_c   1.000
_cell.angle_alpha   90.00
_cell.angle_beta   90.00
_cell.angle_gamma   90.00
#
_symmetry.space_group_name_H-M   'P 1'
#
loop_
_entity.id
_entity.type
_entity.pdbx_description
1 polymer ?
#
loop_
_entity_poly.entity_id
_entity_poly.type
_entity_poly.pdbx_seq_one_letter_code
_entity_poly.pdbx_strand_id
1 'polypeptide(L)'
;MDTAQQSMAPPMVSAQSLRFGQPGLLLWDGASHDWPVGLCLVRGGEGCGKTSLLQALAGYLPLQGGRLAYPQQPDPSQRPALFWRDPRAELSNAERARPAQEWVQAQRQLHPAWSESAWQAHADGLGLEPHLHKPLLALSTGSLRKLWMAAGWASGVPLLLIDEPLAALDRGSIDHVQRTLAGLNRAGQQSAPVAGHGPRCVIVAHWDEMQGVAWDDVLDLPDQPPLR
;
A
#
# COMPACT_ATOMS: atom_id res chain seq x y z
N MET A 1 4.21 -9.45 -41.88
CA MET A 1 4.86 -8.66 -40.82
C MET A 1 4.03 -8.85 -39.56
N ASP A 2 4.41 -9.87 -38.81
CA ASP A 2 3.72 -10.26 -37.59
C ASP A 2 4.18 -9.34 -36.48
N THR A 3 3.30 -8.45 -36.03
CA THR A 3 3.54 -7.60 -34.89
C THR A 3 3.38 -8.52 -33.66
N ALA A 4 4.50 -8.97 -33.11
CA ALA A 4 4.52 -9.73 -31.86
C ALA A 4 3.82 -8.88 -30.78
N GLN A 5 2.57 -9.20 -30.49
CA GLN A 5 1.87 -8.80 -29.27
C GLN A 5 2.67 -9.38 -28.10
N GLN A 6 3.52 -8.57 -27.50
CA GLN A 6 4.09 -8.90 -26.20
C GLN A 6 2.92 -9.12 -25.25
N SER A 7 2.69 -10.39 -24.92
CA SER A 7 1.71 -10.79 -23.91
C SER A 7 2.15 -10.18 -22.57
N MET A 8 1.63 -9.02 -22.24
CA MET A 8 1.82 -8.42 -20.93
C MET A 8 1.22 -9.36 -19.90
N ALA A 9 1.95 -9.64 -18.83
CA ALA A 9 1.42 -10.43 -17.71
C ALA A 9 0.10 -9.79 -17.21
N PRO A 10 -0.88 -10.60 -16.78
CA PRO A 10 -2.15 -10.06 -16.28
C PRO A 10 -1.90 -9.15 -15.06
N PRO A 11 -2.68 -8.07 -14.91
CA PRO A 11 -2.53 -7.16 -13.78
C PRO A 11 -2.81 -7.87 -12.45
N MET A 12 -2.23 -7.36 -11.36
CA MET A 12 -2.53 -7.83 -10.01
C MET A 12 -3.95 -7.44 -9.60
N VAL A 13 -4.36 -6.21 -9.93
CA VAL A 13 -5.69 -5.67 -9.65
C VAL A 13 -6.23 -5.02 -10.91
N SER A 14 -7.46 -5.33 -11.30
CA SER A 14 -8.19 -4.68 -12.39
C SER A 14 -9.44 -4.02 -11.85
N ALA A 15 -9.55 -2.72 -12.01
CA ALA A 15 -10.72 -1.94 -11.69
C ALA A 15 -11.52 -1.66 -12.96
N GLN A 16 -12.81 -1.99 -12.97
CA GLN A 16 -13.68 -1.78 -14.12
C GLN A 16 -14.87 -0.90 -13.73
N SER A 17 -14.93 0.29 -14.34
CA SER A 17 -16.00 1.26 -14.14
C SER A 17 -16.32 1.51 -12.67
N LEU A 18 -15.30 1.67 -11.84
CA LEU A 18 -15.46 1.84 -10.40
C LEU A 18 -16.29 3.09 -10.10
N ARG A 19 -17.22 2.92 -9.18
CA ARG A 19 -18.02 3.98 -8.63
C ARG A 19 -18.02 3.87 -7.11
N PHE A 20 -17.51 4.88 -6.43
CA PHE A 20 -17.50 4.95 -4.99
C PHE A 20 -17.38 6.39 -4.50
N GLY A 21 -17.77 6.60 -3.26
CA GLY A 21 -17.71 7.91 -2.59
C GLY A 21 -18.28 7.82 -1.19
N GLN A 22 -18.31 8.96 -0.53
CA GLN A 22 -19.00 9.12 0.75
C GLN A 22 -20.46 9.53 0.53
N PRO A 23 -21.35 9.42 1.54
CA PRO A 23 -22.72 9.90 1.43
C PRO A 23 -22.76 11.35 0.94
N GLY A 24 -23.39 11.58 -0.20
CA GLY A 24 -23.51 12.90 -0.84
C GLY A 24 -22.30 13.37 -1.64
N LEU A 25 -21.19 12.61 -1.70
CA LEU A 25 -20.00 12.97 -2.45
C LEU A 25 -19.50 11.77 -3.25
N LEU A 26 -19.69 11.81 -4.57
CA LEU A 26 -19.13 10.83 -5.48
C LEU A 26 -17.66 11.20 -5.77
N LEU A 27 -16.73 10.32 -5.42
CA LEU A 27 -15.28 10.53 -5.63
C LEU A 27 -14.81 9.93 -6.94
N TRP A 28 -15.35 8.77 -7.32
CA TRP A 28 -15.05 8.08 -8.56
C TRP A 28 -16.34 7.70 -9.26
N ASP A 29 -16.43 8.01 -10.58
CA ASP A 29 -17.60 7.74 -11.40
C ASP A 29 -17.19 7.08 -12.73
N GLY A 30 -17.19 5.75 -12.73
CA GLY A 30 -16.96 4.97 -13.93
C GLY A 30 -15.49 4.82 -14.36
N ALA A 31 -14.53 5.18 -13.52
CA ALA A 31 -13.12 5.05 -13.84
C ALA A 31 -12.66 3.57 -13.85
N SER A 32 -11.76 3.26 -14.79
CA SER A 32 -11.16 1.94 -14.92
C SER A 32 -9.64 2.09 -14.91
N HIS A 33 -8.95 1.14 -14.26
CA HIS A 33 -7.50 1.12 -14.19
C HIS A 33 -6.99 -0.29 -13.85
N ASP A 34 -5.84 -0.64 -14.39
CA ASP A 34 -5.18 -1.92 -14.17
C ASP A 34 -3.83 -1.69 -13.47
N TRP A 35 -3.68 -2.18 -12.24
CA TRP A 35 -2.41 -2.14 -11.52
C TRP A 35 -1.59 -3.40 -11.81
N PRO A 36 -0.40 -3.28 -12.42
CA PRO A 36 0.48 -4.41 -12.66
C PRO A 36 1.14 -4.93 -11.37
N VAL A 37 1.88 -6.02 -11.50
CA VAL A 37 2.90 -6.37 -10.51
C VAL A 37 3.99 -5.30 -10.57
N GLY A 38 4.43 -4.84 -9.40
CA GLY A 38 5.45 -3.80 -9.29
C GLY A 38 5.06 -2.68 -8.34
N LEU A 39 5.65 -1.53 -8.53
CA LEU A 39 5.46 -0.34 -7.72
C LEU A 39 4.58 0.66 -8.44
N CYS A 40 3.39 0.90 -7.92
CA CYS A 40 2.37 1.73 -8.52
C CYS A 40 2.12 2.99 -7.68
N LEU A 41 1.98 4.14 -8.33
CA LEU A 41 1.65 5.41 -7.70
C LEU A 41 0.20 5.79 -7.99
N VAL A 42 -0.53 6.16 -6.95
CA VAL A 42 -1.79 6.91 -7.05
C VAL A 42 -1.47 8.35 -6.65
N ARG A 43 -1.43 9.24 -7.66
CA ARG A 43 -1.03 10.63 -7.49
C ARG A 43 -2.22 11.57 -7.54
N GLY A 44 -2.18 12.63 -6.74
CA GLY A 44 -3.19 13.69 -6.78
C GLY A 44 -3.12 14.59 -5.56
N GLY A 45 -3.77 15.73 -5.64
CA GLY A 45 -3.84 16.74 -4.58
C GLY A 45 -4.55 16.26 -3.33
N GLU A 46 -4.62 17.11 -2.32
CA GLU A 46 -5.39 16.84 -1.11
C GLU A 46 -6.90 16.77 -1.44
N GLY A 47 -7.59 15.80 -0.83
CA GLY A 47 -9.04 15.64 -1.03
C GLY A 47 -9.47 14.96 -2.34
N CYS A 48 -8.57 14.66 -3.29
CA CYS A 48 -8.91 14.05 -4.57
C CYS A 48 -9.36 12.57 -4.49
N GLY A 49 -9.36 11.96 -3.30
CA GLY A 49 -9.90 10.61 -3.10
C GLY A 49 -8.86 9.48 -3.04
N LYS A 50 -7.55 9.78 -2.93
CA LYS A 50 -6.49 8.75 -2.82
C LYS A 50 -6.77 7.73 -1.72
N THR A 51 -6.96 8.19 -0.49
CA THR A 51 -7.29 7.32 0.66
C THR A 51 -8.56 6.52 0.42
N SER A 52 -9.59 7.14 -0.15
CA SER A 52 -10.85 6.45 -0.45
C SER A 52 -10.68 5.37 -1.52
N LEU A 53 -9.80 5.57 -2.49
CA LEU A 53 -9.44 4.53 -3.44
C LEU A 53 -8.75 3.37 -2.72
N LEU A 54 -7.76 3.63 -1.86
CA LEU A 54 -7.11 2.57 -1.07
C LEU A 54 -8.13 1.84 -0.17
N GLN A 55 -9.08 2.55 0.44
CA GLN A 55 -10.18 1.95 1.21
C GLN A 55 -11.06 1.05 0.35
N ALA A 56 -11.39 1.46 -0.89
CA ALA A 56 -12.14 0.64 -1.83
C ALA A 56 -11.36 -0.63 -2.23
N LEU A 57 -10.08 -0.49 -2.57
CA LEU A 57 -9.19 -1.62 -2.88
C LEU A 57 -9.05 -2.58 -1.69
N ALA A 58 -8.96 -2.04 -0.48
CA ALA A 58 -8.91 -2.82 0.76
C ALA A 58 -10.27 -3.43 1.16
N GLY A 59 -11.38 -2.99 0.54
CA GLY A 59 -12.73 -3.45 0.84
C GLY A 59 -13.35 -2.84 2.08
N TYR A 60 -12.80 -1.74 2.57
CA TYR A 60 -13.38 -0.97 3.68
C TYR A 60 -14.40 0.08 3.20
N LEU A 61 -14.29 0.54 1.95
CA LEU A 61 -15.27 1.41 1.32
C LEU A 61 -16.06 0.59 0.29
N PRO A 62 -17.39 0.43 0.43
CA PRO A 62 -18.19 -0.32 -0.50
C PRO A 62 -18.28 0.37 -1.86
N LEU A 63 -18.21 -0.41 -2.92
CA LEU A 63 -18.44 0.08 -4.28
C LEU A 63 -19.94 0.36 -4.47
N GLN A 64 -20.25 1.50 -5.10
CA GLN A 64 -21.59 1.89 -5.54
C GLN A 64 -21.87 1.40 -6.98
N GLY A 65 -20.82 0.98 -7.70
CA GLY A 65 -20.88 0.42 -9.04
C GLY A 65 -19.52 -0.04 -9.53
N GLY A 66 -19.52 -0.75 -10.65
CA GLY A 66 -18.30 -1.36 -11.18
C GLY A 66 -17.85 -2.58 -10.38
N ARG A 67 -16.63 -3.03 -10.63
CA ARG A 67 -16.06 -4.19 -9.95
C ARG A 67 -14.54 -4.12 -9.86
N LEU A 68 -14.00 -4.81 -8.87
CA LEU A 68 -12.59 -5.17 -8.77
C LEU A 68 -12.42 -6.64 -9.18
N ALA A 69 -11.40 -6.93 -9.96
CA ALA A 69 -10.98 -8.27 -10.31
C ALA A 69 -9.49 -8.44 -10.03
N TYR A 70 -9.09 -9.67 -9.78
CA TYR A 70 -7.72 -10.03 -9.40
C TYR A 70 -7.25 -11.16 -10.35
N PRO A 71 -6.86 -10.83 -11.60
CA PRO A 71 -6.63 -11.81 -12.65
C PRO A 71 -5.55 -12.85 -12.37
N GLN A 72 -4.65 -12.58 -11.42
CA GLN A 72 -3.61 -13.53 -11.00
C GLN A 72 -4.08 -14.52 -9.92
N GLN A 73 -5.30 -14.37 -9.40
CA GLN A 73 -5.87 -15.32 -8.45
C GLN A 73 -6.52 -16.49 -9.20
N PRO A 74 -6.57 -17.71 -8.62
CA PRO A 74 -7.31 -18.85 -9.17
C PRO A 74 -8.79 -18.51 -9.43
N ASP A 75 -9.40 -17.73 -8.55
CA ASP A 75 -10.71 -17.10 -8.75
C ASP A 75 -10.51 -15.58 -8.82
N PRO A 76 -10.65 -14.96 -9.99
CA PRO A 76 -10.45 -13.51 -10.18
C PRO A 76 -11.40 -12.61 -9.36
N SER A 77 -12.46 -13.15 -8.78
CA SER A 77 -13.36 -12.42 -7.88
C SER A 77 -12.82 -12.36 -6.44
N GLN A 78 -11.86 -13.21 -6.10
CA GLN A 78 -11.29 -13.28 -4.76
C GLN A 78 -10.08 -12.35 -4.64
N ARG A 79 -10.17 -11.41 -3.69
CA ARG A 79 -9.07 -10.52 -3.37
C ARG A 79 -7.88 -11.30 -2.79
N PRO A 80 -6.65 -11.06 -3.25
CA PRO A 80 -5.45 -11.65 -2.65
C PRO A 80 -5.28 -11.18 -1.20
N ALA A 81 -4.42 -11.87 -0.45
CA ALA A 81 -3.97 -11.37 0.83
C ALA A 81 -3.37 -9.97 0.65
N LEU A 82 -3.81 -9.04 1.50
CA LEU A 82 -3.34 -7.66 1.44
C LEU A 82 -2.92 -7.15 2.83
N PHE A 83 -2.04 -6.17 2.82
CA PHE A 83 -1.71 -5.39 4.00
C PHE A 83 -2.04 -3.93 3.73
N TRP A 84 -2.84 -3.34 4.60
CA TRP A 84 -3.12 -1.91 4.65
C TRP A 84 -3.51 -1.48 6.06
N ARG A 85 -3.03 -0.33 6.46
CA ARG A 85 -3.47 0.35 7.69
C ARG A 85 -3.76 1.80 7.32
N ASP A 86 -5.00 2.21 7.56
CA ASP A 86 -5.39 3.61 7.40
C ASP A 86 -4.66 4.45 8.45
N PRO A 87 -3.78 5.37 8.06
CA PRO A 87 -3.03 6.19 9.00
C PRO A 87 -3.91 7.20 9.76
N ARG A 88 -5.16 7.37 9.33
CA ARG A 88 -6.16 8.28 9.95
C ARG A 88 -7.14 7.52 10.84
N ALA A 89 -7.19 6.20 10.74
CA ALA A 89 -8.09 5.41 11.55
C ALA A 89 -7.67 5.44 13.02
N GLU A 90 -8.63 5.64 13.90
CA GLU A 90 -8.38 5.52 15.33
C GLU A 90 -8.04 4.08 15.71
N LEU A 91 -7.10 3.95 16.63
CA LEU A 91 -6.82 2.66 17.26
C LEU A 91 -8.03 2.20 18.06
N SER A 92 -8.42 0.94 17.90
CA SER A 92 -9.42 0.33 18.77
C SER A 92 -8.95 0.30 20.24
N ASN A 93 -9.86 0.22 21.19
CA ASN A 93 -9.50 0.14 22.62
C ASN A 93 -8.55 -1.03 22.91
N ALA A 94 -8.72 -2.17 22.23
CA ALA A 94 -7.85 -3.32 22.39
C ALA A 94 -6.43 -3.08 21.81
N GLU A 95 -6.31 -2.28 20.76
CA GLU A 95 -5.01 -1.94 20.16
C GLU A 95 -4.28 -0.87 20.98
N ARG A 96 -5.01 0.11 21.54
CA ARG A 96 -4.42 1.25 22.26
C ARG A 96 -3.44 0.84 23.35
N ALA A 97 -3.81 -0.16 24.16
CA ALA A 97 -3.01 -0.63 25.29
C ALA A 97 -1.93 -1.66 24.91
N ARG A 98 -1.99 -2.22 23.69
CA ARG A 98 -1.09 -3.28 23.25
C ARG A 98 0.31 -2.72 22.98
N PRO A 99 1.39 -3.31 23.54
CA PRO A 99 2.75 -2.99 23.18
C PRO A 99 3.00 -3.20 21.67
N ALA A 100 3.79 -2.33 21.05
CA ALA A 100 4.06 -2.42 19.61
C ALA A 100 4.68 -3.77 19.21
N GLN A 101 5.58 -4.32 20.04
CA GLN A 101 6.17 -5.66 19.80
C GLN A 101 5.13 -6.78 19.78
N GLU A 102 4.11 -6.71 20.62
CA GLU A 102 3.02 -7.71 20.64
C GLU A 102 2.11 -7.56 19.42
N TRP A 103 1.88 -6.32 18.98
CA TRP A 103 1.18 -6.07 17.74
C TRP A 103 1.95 -6.65 16.54
N VAL A 104 3.28 -6.44 16.47
CA VAL A 104 4.15 -7.03 15.45
C VAL A 104 4.11 -8.56 15.49
N GLN A 105 4.16 -9.16 16.68
CA GLN A 105 4.06 -10.60 16.85
C GLN A 105 2.73 -11.16 16.28
N ALA A 106 1.63 -10.44 16.48
CA ALA A 106 0.35 -10.80 15.89
C ALA A 106 0.39 -10.70 14.35
N GLN A 107 1.07 -9.69 13.78
CA GLN A 107 1.24 -9.62 12.32
C GLN A 107 2.06 -10.79 11.77
N ARG A 108 3.11 -11.21 12.45
CA ARG A 108 3.90 -12.43 12.08
C ARG A 108 3.02 -13.67 11.97
N GLN A 109 2.08 -13.83 12.92
CA GLN A 109 1.17 -14.97 12.92
C GLN A 109 0.11 -14.88 11.82
N LEU A 110 -0.32 -13.68 11.47
CA LEU A 110 -1.34 -13.44 10.43
C LEU A 110 -0.80 -13.59 9.02
N HIS A 111 0.52 -13.42 8.82
CA HIS A 111 1.14 -13.40 7.50
C HIS A 111 2.14 -14.56 7.34
N PRO A 112 1.73 -15.70 6.75
CA PRO A 112 2.61 -16.88 6.61
C PRO A 112 3.89 -16.63 5.81
N ALA A 113 3.88 -15.63 4.91
CA ALA A 113 5.03 -15.22 4.11
C ALA A 113 5.88 -14.14 4.80
N TRP A 114 5.72 -13.94 6.11
CA TRP A 114 6.48 -12.94 6.87
C TRP A 114 7.99 -13.17 6.76
N SER A 115 8.72 -12.11 6.43
CA SER A 115 10.18 -12.11 6.39
C SER A 115 10.77 -11.41 7.61
N GLU A 116 11.41 -12.18 8.49
CA GLU A 116 12.06 -11.63 9.67
C GLU A 116 13.25 -10.72 9.30
N SER A 117 14.00 -11.08 8.27
CA SER A 117 15.11 -10.24 7.79
C SER A 117 14.62 -8.89 7.23
N ALA A 118 13.48 -8.87 6.51
CA ALA A 118 12.87 -7.63 6.05
C ALA A 118 12.35 -6.81 7.23
N TRP A 119 11.69 -7.44 8.21
CA TRP A 119 11.25 -6.76 9.42
C TRP A 119 12.42 -6.07 10.12
N GLN A 120 13.51 -6.79 10.39
CA GLN A 120 14.67 -6.25 11.09
C GLN A 120 15.30 -5.08 10.31
N ALA A 121 15.50 -5.24 9.00
CA ALA A 121 16.08 -4.18 8.17
C ALA A 121 15.23 -2.89 8.17
N HIS A 122 13.89 -3.02 8.15
CA HIS A 122 13.00 -1.86 8.18
C HIS A 122 12.82 -1.30 9.58
N ALA A 123 12.80 -2.13 10.62
CA ALA A 123 12.75 -1.67 12.02
C ALA A 123 13.99 -0.84 12.36
N ASP A 124 15.17 -1.30 11.97
CA ASP A 124 16.44 -0.58 12.16
C ASP A 124 16.46 0.72 11.35
N GLY A 125 16.15 0.62 10.04
CA GLY A 125 16.17 1.77 9.13
C GLY A 125 15.17 2.88 9.47
N LEU A 126 14.09 2.55 10.17
CA LEU A 126 13.07 3.49 10.66
C LEU A 126 13.24 3.87 12.14
N GLY A 127 14.24 3.30 12.83
CA GLY A 127 14.52 3.58 14.22
C GLY A 127 13.39 3.16 15.17
N LEU A 128 12.80 1.98 14.96
CA LEU A 128 11.64 1.51 15.72
C LEU A 128 11.99 0.89 17.07
N GLU A 129 13.22 0.42 17.26
CA GLU A 129 13.62 -0.35 18.44
C GLU A 129 13.26 0.34 19.78
N PRO A 130 13.51 1.66 20.00
CA PRO A 130 13.15 2.34 21.26
C PRO A 130 11.63 2.47 21.47
N HIS A 131 10.83 2.10 20.51
CA HIS A 131 9.37 2.23 20.53
C HIS A 131 8.64 0.91 20.72
N LEU A 132 9.29 -0.25 20.50
CA LEU A 132 8.65 -1.56 20.47
C LEU A 132 8.02 -1.98 21.79
N HIS A 133 8.56 -1.54 22.93
CA HIS A 133 8.02 -1.84 24.26
C HIS A 133 6.86 -0.92 24.69
N LYS A 134 6.62 0.18 23.96
CA LYS A 134 5.56 1.15 24.28
C LYS A 134 4.21 0.66 23.78
N PRO A 135 3.11 0.97 24.50
CA PRO A 135 1.77 0.74 23.98
C PRO A 135 1.55 1.60 22.72
N LEU A 136 0.75 1.10 21.77
CA LEU A 136 0.50 1.81 20.49
C LEU A 136 -0.02 3.23 20.72
N LEU A 137 -0.84 3.44 21.77
CA LEU A 137 -1.34 4.78 22.13
C LEU A 137 -0.24 5.79 22.46
N ALA A 138 0.90 5.31 22.97
CA ALA A 138 2.04 6.16 23.33
C ALA A 138 2.98 6.47 22.15
N LEU A 139 2.71 5.91 20.99
CA LEU A 139 3.48 6.20 19.77
C LEU A 139 2.94 7.47 19.10
N SER A 140 3.86 8.28 18.58
CA SER A 140 3.48 9.40 17.70
C SER A 140 2.86 8.87 16.40
N THR A 141 2.12 9.70 15.70
CA THR A 141 1.59 9.38 14.37
C THR A 141 2.69 8.92 13.40
N GLY A 142 3.85 9.57 13.43
CA GLY A 142 5.00 9.16 12.63
C GLY A 142 5.55 7.79 13.03
N SER A 143 5.66 7.50 14.35
CA SER A 143 6.12 6.20 14.84
C SER A 143 5.14 5.07 14.49
N LEU A 144 3.84 5.32 14.57
CA LEU A 144 2.81 4.36 14.13
C LEU A 144 2.91 4.08 12.62
N ARG A 145 3.07 5.14 11.82
CA ARG A 145 3.22 5.00 10.36
C ARG A 145 4.48 4.18 10.01
N LYS A 146 5.60 4.45 10.65
CA LYS A 146 6.83 3.66 10.50
C LYS A 146 6.60 2.18 10.84
N LEU A 147 5.94 1.90 11.96
CA LEU A 147 5.63 0.55 12.41
C LEU A 147 4.78 -0.21 11.39
N TRP A 148 3.73 0.44 10.85
CA TRP A 148 2.84 -0.17 9.87
C TRP A 148 3.54 -0.41 8.54
N MET A 149 4.37 0.53 8.05
CA MET A 149 5.14 0.33 6.83
C MET A 149 6.15 -0.81 6.98
N ALA A 150 6.92 -0.85 8.08
CA ALA A 150 7.87 -1.93 8.34
C ALA A 150 7.17 -3.31 8.34
N ALA A 151 6.03 -3.42 9.03
CA ALA A 151 5.24 -4.65 9.05
C ALA A 151 4.65 -4.98 7.67
N GLY A 152 4.17 -3.98 6.93
CA GLY A 152 3.67 -4.15 5.57
C GLY A 152 4.73 -4.70 4.61
N TRP A 153 5.94 -4.16 4.66
CA TRP A 153 7.04 -4.68 3.84
C TRP A 153 7.45 -6.09 4.25
N ALA A 154 7.48 -6.37 5.56
CA ALA A 154 7.82 -7.70 6.07
C ALA A 154 6.73 -8.76 5.85
N SER A 155 5.47 -8.37 5.66
CA SER A 155 4.31 -9.27 5.61
C SER A 155 4.35 -10.28 4.46
N GLY A 156 5.05 -9.96 3.37
CA GLY A 156 5.12 -10.82 2.18
C GLY A 156 3.80 -10.93 1.39
N VAL A 157 2.79 -10.11 1.69
CA VAL A 157 1.49 -10.17 0.99
C VAL A 157 1.63 -9.77 -0.48
N PRO A 158 0.82 -10.34 -1.38
CA PRO A 158 0.82 -9.97 -2.79
C PRO A 158 0.39 -8.52 -3.06
N LEU A 159 -0.49 -7.96 -2.22
CA LEU A 159 -0.97 -6.58 -2.37
C LEU A 159 -0.66 -5.76 -1.12
N LEU A 160 0.19 -4.76 -1.27
CA LEU A 160 0.53 -3.80 -0.21
C LEU A 160 0.02 -2.42 -0.59
N LEU A 161 -0.76 -1.80 0.29
CA LEU A 161 -1.27 -0.45 0.12
C LEU A 161 -0.62 0.47 1.16
N ILE A 162 -0.12 1.63 0.72
CA ILE A 162 0.55 2.61 1.57
C ILE A 162 -0.01 4.01 1.30
N ASP A 163 -0.56 4.66 2.32
CA ASP A 163 -1.13 6.00 2.21
C ASP A 163 -0.20 7.05 2.81
N GLU A 164 0.22 8.02 2.00
CA GLU A 164 1.08 9.15 2.36
C GLU A 164 2.32 8.72 3.19
N PRO A 165 3.21 7.88 2.63
CA PRO A 165 4.29 7.22 3.38
C PRO A 165 5.29 8.17 4.03
N LEU A 166 5.43 9.41 3.53
CA LEU A 166 6.41 10.37 4.02
C LEU A 166 5.85 11.33 5.09
N ALA A 167 4.53 11.34 5.28
CA ALA A 167 3.90 12.30 6.19
C ALA A 167 4.28 12.03 7.66
N ALA A 168 4.65 13.10 8.38
CA ALA A 168 5.07 13.08 9.79
C ALA A 168 6.33 12.25 10.09
N LEU A 169 7.18 12.01 9.10
CA LEU A 169 8.47 11.34 9.27
C LEU A 169 9.62 12.33 9.44
N ASP A 170 10.64 11.89 10.18
CA ASP A 170 11.94 12.54 10.20
C ASP A 170 12.74 12.26 8.91
N ARG A 171 13.79 13.05 8.67
CA ARG A 171 14.60 12.99 7.45
C ARG A 171 15.18 11.60 7.20
N GLY A 172 15.77 10.97 8.23
CA GLY A 172 16.38 9.65 8.09
C GLY A 172 15.37 8.57 7.67
N SER A 173 14.14 8.64 8.23
CA SER A 173 13.05 7.77 7.87
C SER A 173 12.53 8.03 6.45
N ILE A 174 12.45 9.30 6.02
CA ILE A 174 12.11 9.66 4.63
C ILE A 174 13.13 9.02 3.67
N ASP A 175 14.42 9.20 3.94
CA ASP A 175 15.49 8.65 3.11
C ASP A 175 15.45 7.11 3.06
N HIS A 176 15.06 6.45 4.18
CA HIS A 176 14.89 5.00 4.22
C HIS A 176 13.69 4.55 3.36
N VAL A 177 12.54 5.20 3.49
CA VAL A 177 11.33 4.90 2.71
C VAL A 177 11.61 5.05 1.21
N GLN A 178 12.21 6.17 0.79
CA GLN A 178 12.52 6.42 -0.63
C GLN A 178 13.48 5.38 -1.19
N ARG A 179 14.55 5.02 -0.45
CA ARG A 179 15.46 3.95 -0.85
C ARG A 179 14.79 2.60 -0.96
N THR A 180 13.88 2.29 -0.02
CA THR A 180 13.11 1.04 -0.06
C THR A 180 12.25 0.97 -1.30
N LEU A 181 11.47 2.02 -1.59
CA LEU A 181 10.62 2.08 -2.79
C LEU A 181 11.45 2.01 -4.08
N ALA A 182 12.55 2.76 -4.17
CA ALA A 182 13.46 2.70 -5.32
C ALA A 182 14.10 1.32 -5.52
N GLY A 183 14.28 0.55 -4.43
CA GLY A 183 14.77 -0.83 -4.47
C GLY A 183 13.75 -1.83 -5.01
N LEU A 184 12.47 -1.63 -4.74
CA LEU A 184 11.39 -2.52 -5.19
C LEU A 184 11.27 -2.55 -6.72
N ASN A 185 11.38 -1.40 -7.37
CA ASN A 185 11.34 -1.32 -8.84
C ASN A 185 12.52 -2.05 -9.49
N ARG A 186 13.74 -1.89 -8.93
CA ARG A 186 14.93 -2.59 -9.46
C ARG A 186 14.81 -4.11 -9.37
N ALA A 187 14.17 -4.64 -8.34
CA ALA A 187 13.93 -6.07 -8.19
C ALA A 187 12.93 -6.58 -9.25
N GLY A 188 11.91 -5.80 -9.60
CA GLY A 188 10.96 -6.11 -10.67
C GLY A 188 11.60 -6.19 -12.05
N GLN A 189 12.58 -5.32 -12.35
CA GLN A 189 13.30 -5.30 -13.63
C GLN A 189 14.34 -6.42 -13.78
N GLN A 190 14.83 -7.02 -12.69
CA GLN A 190 15.86 -8.06 -12.72
C GLN A 190 15.32 -9.47 -12.59
N SER A 191 14.03 -9.71 -12.76
CA SER A 191 13.42 -11.06 -12.85
C SER A 191 13.78 -12.05 -11.73
N ALA A 192 14.37 -11.61 -10.65
CA ALA A 192 14.59 -12.45 -9.48
C ALA A 192 13.59 -12.06 -8.39
N PRO A 193 12.61 -12.94 -8.07
CA PRO A 193 11.80 -12.72 -6.87
C PRO A 193 12.76 -12.60 -5.69
N VAL A 194 12.59 -11.57 -4.87
CA VAL A 194 13.23 -11.53 -3.55
C VAL A 194 12.96 -12.88 -2.91
N ALA A 195 14.01 -13.61 -2.57
CA ALA A 195 13.94 -15.02 -2.20
C ALA A 195 12.79 -15.24 -1.18
N GLY A 196 11.79 -16.01 -1.57
CA GLY A 196 10.65 -16.36 -0.74
C GLY A 196 9.34 -15.59 -0.97
N HIS A 197 9.29 -14.56 -1.86
CA HIS A 197 8.07 -13.81 -2.14
C HIS A 197 7.63 -13.99 -3.60
N GLY A 198 6.37 -14.31 -3.81
CA GLY A 198 5.72 -14.32 -5.13
C GLY A 198 5.58 -12.89 -5.73
N PRO A 199 4.94 -12.77 -6.89
CA PRO A 199 4.68 -11.47 -7.52
C PRO A 199 3.93 -10.55 -6.55
N ARG A 200 4.36 -9.29 -6.46
CA ARG A 200 3.83 -8.30 -5.52
C ARG A 200 3.45 -7.01 -6.24
N CYS A 201 2.31 -6.46 -5.89
CA CYS A 201 1.90 -5.11 -6.26
C CYS A 201 1.93 -4.22 -5.01
N VAL A 202 2.67 -3.13 -5.06
CA VAL A 202 2.74 -2.12 -4.01
C VAL A 202 2.11 -0.84 -4.55
N ILE A 203 0.94 -0.47 -4.03
CA ILE A 203 0.23 0.76 -4.42
C ILE A 203 0.47 1.82 -3.36
N VAL A 204 1.12 2.89 -3.74
CA VAL A 204 1.44 4.04 -2.89
C VAL A 204 0.55 5.20 -3.29
N ALA A 205 -0.19 5.77 -2.34
CA ALA A 205 -0.91 7.02 -2.54
C ALA A 205 -0.05 8.19 -2.03
N HIS A 206 0.24 9.16 -2.92
CA HIS A 206 1.05 10.34 -2.59
C HIS A 206 0.67 11.54 -3.47
N TRP A 207 1.01 12.73 -3.05
CA TRP A 207 0.69 13.95 -3.80
C TRP A 207 1.65 14.22 -4.97
N ASP A 208 2.86 13.64 -4.95
CA ASP A 208 3.92 13.85 -5.94
C ASP A 208 4.71 12.58 -6.22
N GLU A 209 5.42 12.55 -7.34
CA GLU A 209 6.43 11.53 -7.63
C GLU A 209 7.62 11.74 -6.70
N MET A 210 7.96 10.73 -5.93
CA MET A 210 9.11 10.80 -5.03
C MET A 210 10.40 10.78 -5.83
N GLN A 211 11.27 11.74 -5.57
CA GLN A 211 12.57 11.84 -6.25
C GLN A 211 13.36 10.53 -6.12
N GLY A 212 13.84 10.01 -7.24
CA GLY A 212 14.66 8.80 -7.30
C GLY A 212 13.88 7.48 -7.22
N VAL A 213 12.55 7.53 -7.16
CA VAL A 213 11.68 6.37 -7.25
C VAL A 213 11.17 6.25 -8.69
N ALA A 214 11.41 5.10 -9.32
CA ALA A 214 10.82 4.79 -10.63
C ALA A 214 9.53 3.99 -10.40
N TRP A 215 8.45 4.39 -11.05
CA TRP A 215 7.14 3.77 -10.91
C TRP A 215 6.86 2.88 -12.13
N ASP A 216 6.32 1.68 -11.89
CA ASP A 216 5.89 0.77 -12.96
C ASP A 216 4.54 1.22 -13.55
N ASP A 217 3.75 1.93 -12.75
CA ASP A 217 2.46 2.48 -13.14
C ASP A 217 2.14 3.74 -12.34
N VAL A 218 1.48 4.72 -12.96
CA VAL A 218 1.04 5.97 -12.31
C VAL A 218 -0.41 6.25 -12.68
N LEU A 219 -1.25 6.32 -11.66
CA LEU A 219 -2.63 6.75 -11.79
C LEU A 219 -2.78 8.17 -11.25
N ASP A 220 -3.04 9.13 -12.11
CA ASP A 220 -3.36 10.50 -11.74
C ASP A 220 -4.83 10.64 -11.40
N LEU A 221 -5.13 11.06 -10.18
CA LEU A 221 -6.49 11.42 -9.78
C LEU A 221 -6.76 12.88 -10.13
N PRO A 222 -7.89 13.19 -10.77
CA PRO A 222 -8.25 14.57 -11.07
C PRO A 222 -8.45 15.36 -9.78
N ASP A 223 -8.09 16.64 -9.79
CA ASP A 223 -8.42 17.54 -8.71
C ASP A 223 -9.96 17.61 -8.56
N GLN A 224 -10.44 17.33 -7.38
CA GLN A 224 -11.87 17.47 -7.10
C GLN A 224 -12.22 18.96 -7.09
N PRO A 225 -13.32 19.36 -7.75
CA PRO A 225 -13.80 20.73 -7.58
C PRO A 225 -14.12 20.96 -6.10
N PRO A 226 -13.88 22.17 -5.56
CA PRO A 226 -14.20 22.48 -4.18
C PRO A 226 -15.68 22.16 -3.93
N LEU A 227 -15.95 21.49 -2.81
CA LEU A 227 -17.30 21.18 -2.36
C LEU A 227 -18.13 22.46 -2.32
N ARG A 228 -19.21 22.50 -3.09
CA ARG A 228 -20.19 23.60 -3.04
C ARG A 228 -21.20 23.36 -1.93
#